data_f9b1a970f30c42eaec3402e077043ca2
#
_entry.id   f9b1a970f30c42eaec3402e077043ca2
#
_cell.length_a   1.000
_cell.length_b   1.000
_cell.length_c   1.000
_cell.angle_alpha   90.00
_cell.angle_beta   90.00
_cell.angle_gamma   90.00
#
_symmetry.space_group_name_H-M   'P 1'
#
loop_
_entity.id
_entity.type
_entity.pdbx_description
1 polymer ?
#
loop_
_entity_poly.entity_id
_entity_poly.type
_entity_poly.pdbx_seq_one_letter_code
_entity_poly.pdbx_strand_id
1 'polypeptide(L)'
;MSRRLPTIHGITEHDAGPYRMERLDLEFSNGERRKYERLHGRGHGAVAVVPMLDADTVLLVREYAAGVHRYELGLVKGRIDAGESPIEAANRELMEEAGYGARELTHLRDITLAPVYMSHATHLVLARDLYPQRLPGDEPE
;
A
#
# COMPACT_ATOMS: atom_id res chain seq x y z
N MET A 1 -23.08 -15.00 13.02
CA MET A 1 -22.09 -15.21 14.10
C MET A 1 -20.67 -14.95 13.55
N SER A 2 -19.90 -14.13 14.22
CA SER A 2 -18.49 -13.97 13.88
C SER A 2 -17.71 -15.25 14.26
N ARG A 3 -16.91 -15.75 13.33
CA ARG A 3 -16.00 -16.87 13.62
C ARG A 3 -14.91 -16.38 14.56
N ARG A 4 -14.56 -17.20 15.53
CA ARG A 4 -13.41 -16.91 16.39
C ARG A 4 -12.12 -17.05 15.59
N LEU A 5 -11.22 -16.07 15.71
CA LEU A 5 -9.90 -16.14 15.10
C LEU A 5 -9.09 -17.31 15.67
N PRO A 6 -8.28 -17.99 14.86
CA PRO A 6 -7.37 -19.00 15.35
C PRO A 6 -6.32 -18.40 16.30
N THR A 7 -5.88 -19.19 17.26
CA THR A 7 -4.80 -18.83 18.16
C THR A 7 -3.47 -18.99 17.47
N ILE A 8 -2.61 -17.96 17.53
CA ILE A 8 -1.24 -18.02 17.04
C ILE A 8 -0.36 -18.53 18.18
N HIS A 9 0.20 -19.73 18.03
CA HIS A 9 1.11 -20.32 19.03
C HIS A 9 2.57 -19.92 18.78
N GLY A 10 2.94 -19.61 17.56
CA GLY A 10 4.29 -19.20 17.23
C GLY A 10 4.40 -18.55 15.87
N ILE A 11 5.40 -17.71 15.71
CA ILE A 11 5.76 -17.04 14.46
C ILE A 11 7.25 -17.27 14.22
N THR A 12 7.61 -17.78 13.05
CA THR A 12 8.99 -17.88 12.58
C THR A 12 9.17 -16.98 11.38
N GLU A 13 10.24 -16.17 11.38
CA GLU A 13 10.51 -15.20 10.33
C GLU A 13 11.72 -15.58 9.48
N HIS A 14 11.67 -15.28 8.18
CA HIS A 14 12.81 -15.30 7.28
C HIS A 14 12.80 -14.07 6.37
N ASP A 15 13.99 -13.67 5.91
CA ASP A 15 14.12 -12.58 4.96
C ASP A 15 13.62 -12.98 3.56
N ALA A 16 12.87 -12.07 2.92
CA ALA A 16 12.38 -12.22 1.55
C ALA A 16 12.48 -10.86 0.81
N GLY A 17 13.70 -10.32 0.72
CA GLY A 17 13.98 -9.02 0.11
C GLY A 17 13.28 -7.87 0.84
N PRO A 18 12.39 -7.11 0.16
CA PRO A 18 11.68 -6.00 0.78
C PRO A 18 10.59 -6.45 1.79
N TYR A 19 10.38 -7.77 1.91
CA TYR A 19 9.39 -8.36 2.79
C TYR A 19 10.05 -9.31 3.78
N ARG A 20 9.32 -9.65 4.85
CA ARG A 20 9.60 -10.78 5.72
C ARG A 20 8.59 -11.86 5.42
N MET A 21 9.06 -13.10 5.28
CA MET A 21 8.19 -14.28 5.26
C MET A 21 7.96 -14.72 6.70
N GLU A 22 6.72 -14.76 7.13
CA GLU A 22 6.35 -15.26 8.44
C GLU A 22 5.64 -16.62 8.28
N ARG A 23 6.06 -17.60 9.08
CA ARG A 23 5.35 -18.87 9.24
C ARG A 23 4.59 -18.83 10.56
N LEU A 24 3.28 -19.00 10.49
CA LEU A 24 2.38 -18.96 11.63
C LEU A 24 1.98 -20.39 12.02
N ASP A 25 2.13 -20.73 13.30
CA ASP A 25 1.56 -21.96 13.87
C ASP A 25 0.21 -21.63 14.50
N LEU A 26 -0.85 -22.09 13.86
CA LEU A 26 -2.23 -21.72 14.17
C LEU A 26 -3.02 -22.89 14.74
N GLU A 27 -3.89 -22.59 15.72
CA GLU A 27 -4.90 -23.51 16.21
C GLU A 27 -6.28 -22.88 16.05
N PHE A 28 -7.12 -23.55 15.30
CA PHE A 28 -8.49 -23.12 15.04
C PHE A 28 -9.43 -23.52 16.19
N SER A 29 -10.60 -22.91 16.26
CA SER A 29 -11.58 -23.11 17.34
C SER A 29 -12.07 -24.55 17.49
N ASN A 30 -11.92 -25.38 16.46
CA ASN A 30 -12.23 -26.80 16.48
C ASN A 30 -11.05 -27.69 16.92
N GLY A 31 -9.92 -27.07 17.33
CA GLY A 31 -8.70 -27.75 17.78
C GLY A 31 -7.76 -28.16 16.63
N GLU A 32 -8.11 -27.91 15.38
CA GLU A 32 -7.21 -28.21 14.27
C GLU A 32 -6.02 -27.26 14.22
N ARG A 33 -4.85 -27.84 13.99
CA ARG A 33 -3.61 -27.08 13.83
C ARG A 33 -3.18 -27.04 12.38
N ARG A 34 -2.69 -25.86 11.95
CA ARG A 34 -2.18 -25.62 10.60
C ARG A 34 -1.01 -24.66 10.65
N LYS A 35 -0.12 -24.80 9.67
CA LYS A 35 0.95 -23.83 9.42
C LYS A 35 0.61 -23.03 8.18
N TYR A 36 0.56 -21.71 8.34
CA TYR A 36 0.36 -20.77 7.25
C TYR A 36 1.60 -19.92 7.04
N GLU A 37 1.79 -19.45 5.83
CA GLU A 37 2.85 -18.50 5.51
C GLU A 37 2.22 -17.21 5.00
N ARG A 38 2.82 -16.08 5.39
CA ARG A 38 2.44 -14.75 4.89
C ARG A 38 3.64 -13.87 4.66
N LEU A 39 3.51 -12.96 3.70
CA LEU A 39 4.44 -11.87 3.50
C LEU A 39 4.05 -10.70 4.40
N HIS A 40 5.02 -10.18 5.14
CA HIS A 40 4.86 -9.01 5.98
C HIS A 40 5.78 -7.90 5.48
N GLY A 41 5.20 -6.73 5.13
CA GLY A 41 5.97 -5.60 4.63
C GLY A 41 6.90 -5.02 5.69
N ARG A 42 8.03 -4.49 5.24
CA ARG A 42 8.93 -3.68 6.06
C ARG A 42 8.59 -2.21 5.89
N GLY A 43 8.87 -1.40 6.89
CA GLY A 43 8.70 0.05 6.85
C GLY A 43 7.39 0.55 7.46
N HIS A 44 6.93 1.71 7.00
CA HIS A 44 5.87 2.50 7.63
C HIS A 44 4.52 2.42 6.92
N GLY A 45 4.36 1.49 5.99
CA GLY A 45 3.14 1.37 5.19
C GLY A 45 3.25 2.05 3.83
N ALA A 46 2.13 2.12 3.14
CA ALA A 46 2.05 2.70 1.81
C ALA A 46 0.78 3.54 1.63
N VAL A 47 0.80 4.41 0.62
CA VAL A 47 -0.34 5.21 0.20
C VAL A 47 -0.68 4.92 -1.25
N ALA A 48 -1.96 5.05 -1.60
CA ALA A 48 -2.45 5.18 -2.96
C ALA A 48 -3.29 6.45 -3.04
N VAL A 49 -3.10 7.23 -4.09
CA VAL A 49 -3.72 8.54 -4.24
C VAL A 49 -4.70 8.51 -5.40
N VAL A 50 -5.91 9.04 -5.17
CA VAL A 50 -6.91 9.29 -6.19
C VAL A 50 -6.88 10.78 -6.51
N PRO A 51 -6.10 11.22 -7.51
CA PRO A 51 -5.93 12.65 -7.81
C PRO A 51 -6.98 13.10 -8.82
N MET A 52 -7.89 13.95 -8.36
CA MET A 52 -8.96 14.49 -9.18
C MET A 52 -8.54 15.84 -9.76
N LEU A 53 -8.38 15.92 -11.10
CA LEU A 53 -8.16 17.18 -11.79
C LEU A 53 -9.37 18.09 -11.71
N ASP A 54 -10.55 17.49 -11.83
CA ASP A 54 -11.85 18.13 -11.70
C ASP A 54 -12.87 17.11 -11.16
N ALA A 55 -14.16 17.42 -11.21
CA ALA A 55 -15.20 16.54 -10.69
C ALA A 55 -15.30 15.18 -11.40
N ASP A 56 -14.85 15.10 -12.66
CA ASP A 56 -15.07 13.95 -13.53
C ASP A 56 -13.77 13.29 -14.05
N THR A 57 -12.60 13.87 -13.74
CA THR A 57 -11.31 13.44 -14.31
C THR A 57 -10.34 13.04 -13.22
N VAL A 58 -9.93 11.77 -13.22
CA VAL A 58 -8.84 11.25 -12.37
C VAL A 58 -7.54 11.16 -13.16
N LEU A 59 -6.43 11.53 -12.53
CA LEU A 59 -5.09 11.27 -13.08
C LEU A 59 -4.67 9.85 -12.77
N LEU A 60 -4.13 9.17 -13.76
CA LEU A 60 -3.48 7.88 -13.61
C LEU A 60 -2.04 7.98 -14.09
N VAL A 61 -1.19 7.14 -13.56
CA VAL A 61 0.21 7.02 -13.99
C VAL A 61 0.45 5.67 -14.64
N ARG A 62 1.41 5.61 -15.54
CA ARG A 62 1.85 4.37 -16.16
C ARG A 62 3.20 3.99 -15.56
N GLU A 63 3.26 2.84 -14.91
CA GLU A 63 4.39 2.40 -14.12
C GLU A 63 4.78 0.97 -14.50
N TYR A 64 6.09 0.68 -14.51
CA TYR A 64 6.57 -0.67 -14.73
C TYR A 64 6.25 -1.56 -13.52
N ALA A 65 5.58 -2.66 -13.79
CA ALA A 65 5.19 -3.65 -12.79
C ALA A 65 6.03 -4.93 -12.96
N ALA A 66 7.06 -5.08 -12.15
CA ALA A 66 8.00 -6.21 -12.26
C ALA A 66 7.33 -7.58 -12.08
N GLY A 67 6.30 -7.66 -11.24
CA GLY A 67 5.57 -8.91 -10.99
C GLY A 67 4.90 -9.50 -12.23
N VAL A 68 4.51 -8.67 -13.18
CA VAL A 68 3.86 -9.07 -14.44
C VAL A 68 4.69 -8.69 -15.67
N HIS A 69 5.85 -8.09 -15.47
CA HIS A 69 6.79 -7.68 -16.51
C HIS A 69 6.15 -6.85 -17.62
N ARG A 70 5.42 -5.82 -17.25
CA ARG A 70 4.80 -4.87 -18.20
C ARG A 70 4.49 -3.55 -17.51
N TYR A 71 4.22 -2.52 -18.33
CA TYR A 71 3.71 -1.25 -17.81
C TYR A 71 2.22 -1.37 -17.51
N GLU A 72 1.84 -0.96 -16.31
CA GLU A 72 0.45 -0.93 -15.83
C GLU A 72 -0.01 0.51 -15.64
N LEU A 73 -1.27 0.75 -15.96
CA LEU A 73 -1.94 2.00 -15.64
C LEU A 73 -2.58 1.88 -14.26
N GLY A 74 -2.26 2.82 -13.37
CA GLY A 74 -2.73 2.75 -11.98
C GLY A 74 -2.77 4.10 -11.28
N LEU A 75 -3.20 4.05 -10.03
CA LEU A 75 -3.15 5.22 -9.15
C LEU A 75 -1.70 5.55 -8.79
N VAL A 76 -1.44 6.82 -8.47
CA VAL A 76 -0.20 7.24 -7.81
C VAL A 76 -0.09 6.47 -6.49
N LYS A 77 1.06 5.86 -6.21
CA LYS A 77 1.27 5.10 -4.97
C LYS A 77 2.74 5.05 -4.59
N GLY A 78 2.99 4.92 -3.32
CA GLY A 78 4.35 4.80 -2.81
C GLY A 78 4.40 4.50 -1.33
N ARG A 79 5.62 4.40 -0.82
CA ARG A 79 5.86 4.12 0.60
C ARG A 79 5.78 5.38 1.44
N ILE A 80 5.38 5.18 2.69
CA ILE A 80 5.44 6.22 3.70
C ILE A 80 6.85 6.24 4.28
N ASP A 81 7.49 7.41 4.30
CA ASP A 81 8.80 7.59 4.89
C ASP A 81 8.71 7.70 6.43
N ALA A 82 9.84 7.45 7.11
CA ALA A 82 9.91 7.60 8.56
C ALA A 82 9.51 9.02 9.00
N GLY A 83 8.58 9.11 9.94
CA GLY A 83 8.09 10.39 10.49
C GLY A 83 7.06 11.11 9.62
N GLU A 84 6.71 10.55 8.48
CA GLU A 84 5.72 11.09 7.56
C GLU A 84 4.33 10.53 7.86
N SER A 85 3.29 11.38 7.80
CA SER A 85 1.91 10.91 7.87
C SER A 85 1.46 10.34 6.51
N PRO A 86 0.40 9.52 6.46
CA PRO A 86 -0.16 9.07 5.18
C PRO A 86 -0.55 10.21 4.24
N ILE A 87 -1.08 11.32 4.77
CA ILE A 87 -1.45 12.51 4.00
C ILE A 87 -0.22 13.19 3.41
N GLU A 88 0.84 13.36 4.21
CA GLU A 88 2.10 13.92 3.74
C GLU A 88 2.74 13.06 2.66
N ALA A 89 2.77 11.74 2.87
CA ALA A 89 3.26 10.78 1.88
C ALA A 89 2.46 10.84 0.57
N ALA A 90 1.14 10.91 0.65
CA ALA A 90 0.27 10.99 -0.51
C ALA A 90 0.58 12.24 -1.35
N ASN A 91 0.75 13.40 -0.71
CA ASN A 91 1.06 14.64 -1.41
C ASN A 91 2.46 14.61 -2.04
N ARG A 92 3.44 14.07 -1.33
CA ARG A 92 4.81 13.90 -1.84
C ARG A 92 4.84 12.98 -3.07
N GLU A 93 4.26 11.80 -2.99
CA GLU A 93 4.20 10.84 -4.10
C GLU A 93 3.46 11.42 -5.31
N LEU A 94 2.38 12.17 -5.08
CA LEU A 94 1.65 12.86 -6.14
C LEU A 94 2.54 13.88 -6.87
N MET A 95 3.36 14.64 -6.14
CA MET A 95 4.30 15.58 -6.71
C MET A 95 5.42 14.89 -7.49
N GLU A 96 5.94 13.77 -6.98
CA GLU A 96 7.02 13.01 -7.61
C GLU A 96 6.55 12.31 -8.88
N GLU A 97 5.42 11.61 -8.84
CA GLU A 97 4.95 10.76 -9.94
C GLU A 97 4.09 11.48 -10.97
N ALA A 98 3.21 12.39 -10.53
CA ALA A 98 2.26 13.05 -11.41
C ALA A 98 2.55 14.55 -11.64
N GLY A 99 3.45 15.15 -10.87
CA GLY A 99 3.80 16.56 -11.00
C GLY A 99 2.74 17.53 -10.49
N TYR A 100 1.90 17.08 -9.55
CA TYR A 100 0.90 17.90 -8.89
C TYR A 100 0.98 17.77 -7.39
N GLY A 101 0.72 18.86 -6.68
CA GLY A 101 0.33 18.84 -5.28
C GLY A 101 -1.18 19.01 -5.15
N ALA A 102 -1.71 18.78 -3.97
CA ALA A 102 -3.13 18.97 -3.69
C ALA A 102 -3.34 19.84 -2.46
N ARG A 103 -4.31 20.76 -2.51
CA ARG A 103 -4.71 21.58 -1.37
C ARG A 103 -5.69 20.86 -0.46
N GLU A 104 -6.43 19.90 -1.00
CA GLU A 104 -7.38 19.08 -0.25
C GLU A 104 -6.98 17.61 -0.35
N LEU A 105 -6.63 17.02 0.79
CA LEU A 105 -6.24 15.62 0.92
C LEU A 105 -7.10 14.98 2.01
N THR A 106 -7.79 13.90 1.66
CA THR A 106 -8.70 13.20 2.56
C THR A 106 -8.38 11.71 2.59
N HIS A 107 -8.09 11.17 3.76
CA HIS A 107 -7.98 9.72 3.94
C HIS A 107 -9.37 9.08 3.79
N LEU A 108 -9.53 8.20 2.81
CA LEU A 108 -10.79 7.51 2.54
C LEU A 108 -10.92 6.24 3.37
N ARG A 109 -9.96 5.34 3.24
CA ARG A 109 -9.91 4.07 3.96
C ARG A 109 -8.57 3.38 3.77
N ASP A 110 -8.34 2.35 4.56
CA ASP A 110 -7.24 1.42 4.36
C ASP A 110 -7.75 0.23 3.52
N ILE A 111 -6.94 -0.19 2.58
CA ILE A 111 -7.25 -1.33 1.70
C ILE A 111 -6.14 -2.37 1.77
N THR A 112 -6.50 -3.63 1.61
CA THR A 112 -5.57 -4.74 1.45
C THR A 112 -5.71 -5.30 0.04
N LEU A 113 -4.58 -5.66 -0.59
CA LEU A 113 -4.58 -6.17 -1.97
C LEU A 113 -4.67 -7.71 -2.02
N ALA A 114 -3.99 -8.39 -1.11
CA ALA A 114 -3.91 -9.84 -1.09
C ALA A 114 -3.90 -10.38 0.35
N PRO A 115 -5.00 -10.18 1.12
CA PRO A 115 -5.01 -10.48 2.56
C PRO A 115 -4.87 -11.96 2.90
N VAL A 116 -5.04 -12.86 1.93
CA VAL A 116 -4.86 -14.30 2.13
C VAL A 116 -3.41 -14.65 2.46
N TYR A 117 -2.44 -13.92 1.89
CA TYR A 117 -1.02 -14.21 2.09
C TYR A 117 -0.14 -12.98 2.36
N MET A 118 -0.72 -11.79 2.38
CA MET A 118 0.03 -10.55 2.59
C MET A 118 -0.66 -9.67 3.63
N SER A 119 0.12 -9.20 4.61
CA SER A 119 -0.38 -8.30 5.64
C SER A 119 -0.34 -6.82 5.24
N HIS A 120 0.16 -6.53 4.03
CA HIS A 120 0.31 -5.16 3.53
C HIS A 120 -1.03 -4.45 3.41
N ALA A 121 -1.12 -3.28 4.03
CA ALA A 121 -2.24 -2.37 3.90
C ALA A 121 -1.79 -1.05 3.27
N THR A 122 -2.66 -0.47 2.47
CA THR A 122 -2.41 0.80 1.78
C THR A 122 -3.46 1.81 2.20
N HIS A 123 -3.02 3.02 2.58
CA HIS A 123 -3.91 4.14 2.87
C HIS A 123 -4.37 4.77 1.56
N LEU A 124 -5.67 4.72 1.28
CA LEU A 124 -6.25 5.35 0.10
C LEU A 124 -6.61 6.79 0.42
N VAL A 125 -6.01 7.73 -0.32
CA VAL A 125 -6.16 9.17 -0.11
C VAL A 125 -6.76 9.84 -1.34
N LEU A 126 -7.84 10.58 -1.15
CA LEU A 126 -8.44 11.42 -2.19
C LEU A 126 -7.72 12.77 -2.22
N ALA A 127 -7.24 13.18 -3.39
CA ALA A 127 -6.59 14.47 -3.61
C ALA A 127 -7.44 15.33 -4.55
N ARG A 128 -7.76 16.54 -4.10
CA ARG A 128 -8.52 17.54 -4.86
C ARG A 128 -7.84 18.89 -4.81
N ASP A 129 -8.31 19.80 -5.65
CA ASP A 129 -7.74 21.14 -5.79
C ASP A 129 -6.25 21.05 -6.09
N LEU A 130 -5.93 20.39 -7.21
CA LEU A 130 -4.56 20.15 -7.63
C LEU A 130 -3.91 21.42 -8.16
N TYR A 131 -2.61 21.54 -7.90
CA TYR A 131 -1.78 22.61 -8.45
C TYR A 131 -0.48 22.02 -9.00
N PRO A 132 0.09 22.59 -10.08
CA PRO A 132 1.35 22.11 -10.63
C PRO A 132 2.49 22.22 -9.63
N GLN A 133 3.11 21.12 -9.30
CA GLN A 133 4.29 21.06 -8.43
C GLN A 133 5.01 19.74 -8.66
N ARG A 134 6.19 19.78 -9.26
CA ARG A 134 7.01 18.60 -9.53
C ARG A 134 8.11 18.47 -8.50
N LEU A 135 8.26 17.29 -7.91
CA LEU A 135 9.44 16.89 -7.16
C LEU A 135 10.23 15.83 -7.94
N PRO A 136 11.56 15.71 -7.73
CA PRO A 136 12.34 14.61 -8.29
C PRO A 136 11.84 13.28 -7.76
N GLY A 137 11.52 12.35 -8.68
CA GLY A 137 11.17 10.98 -8.35
C GLY A 137 12.36 10.04 -8.50
N ASP A 138 12.16 8.79 -8.11
CA ASP A 138 13.16 7.72 -8.22
C ASP A 138 12.88 6.74 -9.36
N GLU A 139 11.84 6.98 -10.15
CA GLU A 139 11.49 6.17 -11.32
C GLU A 139 12.52 6.37 -12.44
N PRO A 140 12.93 5.27 -13.14
CA PRO A 140 13.91 5.34 -14.24
C PRO A 140 13.41 6.09 -15.48
N GLU A 141 12.10 6.08 -15.74
CA GLU A 141 11.45 6.71 -16.91
C GLU A 141 10.10 7.33 -16.54
#